data_0e0edd7456582d32d789bc43cdf5a560
#
_entry.id   0e0edd7456582d32d789bc43cdf5a560
#
_cell.length_a   1.000
_cell.length_b   1.000
_cell.length_c   1.000
_cell.angle_alpha   90.00
_cell.angle_beta   90.00
_cell.angle_gamma   90.00
#
_symmetry.space_group_name_H-M   'P 1'
#
loop_
_entity.id
_entity.type
_entity.pdbx_description
1 polymer ?
#
loop_
_entity_poly.entity_id
_entity_poly.type
_entity_poly.pdbx_seq_one_letter_code
_entity_poly.pdbx_strand_id
1 'polypeptide(L)'
;MNRAPFIAVEGPIGAGKTTLATMLSKELGFPMINEIVEDNPYLDKFYDNIEEWSFQLEMFFLCHRYKQLEDTDRDYLKQGQPVLSDYHIYKNVIFAERTLHGQKLEKYKQIYHLLTHDLPKPNIIVYIKTSLPTLLQRIEKRGRPFEKNIEHQYLERLIADYDTAIRQLQEEDPDISVLTIDGDTEDFVLNKTDYERIARQVKELIK
;
A
#
# COMPACT_ATOMS: atom_id res chain seq x y z
N MET A 1 -4.75 -12.21 -23.93
CA MET A 1 -3.33 -12.34 -23.51
C MET A 1 -3.32 -12.29 -22.00
N ASN A 2 -2.71 -13.27 -21.32
CA ASN A 2 -2.55 -13.18 -19.86
C ASN A 2 -1.68 -11.96 -19.56
N ARG A 3 -2.20 -11.05 -18.76
CA ARG A 3 -1.48 -9.87 -18.27
C ARG A 3 -0.36 -10.34 -17.33
N ALA A 4 0.84 -9.72 -17.44
CA ALA A 4 1.94 -10.04 -16.50
C ALA A 4 1.47 -9.86 -15.04
N PRO A 5 1.84 -10.75 -14.11
CA PRO A 5 1.51 -10.60 -12.70
C PRO A 5 2.01 -9.28 -12.14
N PHE A 6 1.10 -8.49 -11.60
CA PHE A 6 1.42 -7.31 -10.80
C PHE A 6 0.82 -7.48 -9.42
N ILE A 7 1.67 -7.76 -8.43
CA ILE A 7 1.29 -8.02 -7.04
C ILE A 7 1.53 -6.77 -6.22
N ALA A 8 0.52 -6.29 -5.50
CA ALA A 8 0.67 -5.22 -4.53
C ALA A 8 0.42 -5.76 -3.10
N VAL A 9 1.35 -5.49 -2.18
CA VAL A 9 1.15 -5.77 -0.75
C VAL A 9 0.63 -4.52 -0.09
N GLU A 10 -0.56 -4.61 0.49
CA GLU A 10 -1.28 -3.48 1.08
C GLU A 10 -1.63 -3.69 2.56
N GLY A 11 -1.92 -2.60 3.24
CA GLY A 11 -2.30 -2.58 4.64
C GLY A 11 -1.92 -1.26 5.33
N PRO A 12 -2.42 -1.00 6.55
CA PRO A 12 -2.14 0.24 7.27
C PRO A 12 -0.66 0.42 7.64
N ILE A 13 -0.33 1.59 8.19
CA ILE A 13 1.01 1.89 8.70
C ILE A 13 1.37 0.87 9.78
N GLY A 14 2.56 0.26 9.68
CA GLY A 14 3.00 -0.77 10.66
C GLY A 14 2.57 -2.19 10.34
N ALA A 15 1.73 -2.46 9.33
CA ALA A 15 1.24 -3.81 9.01
C ALA A 15 2.33 -4.82 8.59
N GLY A 16 3.50 -4.35 8.13
CA GLY A 16 4.60 -5.23 7.70
C GLY A 16 4.70 -5.40 6.18
N LYS A 17 4.06 -4.55 5.39
CA LYS A 17 4.02 -4.58 3.91
C LYS A 17 5.39 -4.80 3.27
N THR A 18 6.34 -3.92 3.55
CA THR A 18 7.69 -3.96 2.94
C THR A 18 8.43 -5.25 3.29
N THR A 19 8.25 -5.77 4.51
CA THR A 19 8.86 -7.04 4.93
C THR A 19 8.30 -8.20 4.12
N LEU A 20 6.96 -8.34 4.06
CA LEU A 20 6.33 -9.41 3.30
C LEU A 20 6.63 -9.28 1.80
N ALA A 21 6.55 -8.07 1.25
CA ALA A 21 6.86 -7.80 -0.15
C ALA A 21 8.30 -8.20 -0.50
N THR A 22 9.28 -7.85 0.36
CA THR A 22 10.68 -8.25 0.17
C THR A 22 10.86 -9.77 0.19
N MET A 23 10.18 -10.47 1.09
CA MET A 23 10.25 -11.93 1.18
C MET A 23 9.64 -12.60 -0.06
N LEU A 24 8.46 -12.15 -0.48
CA LEU A 24 7.77 -12.66 -1.67
C LEU A 24 8.56 -12.34 -2.95
N SER A 25 9.12 -11.14 -3.09
CA SER A 25 9.95 -10.76 -4.23
C SER A 25 11.14 -11.71 -4.42
N LYS A 26 11.85 -12.05 -3.33
CA LYS A 26 12.95 -13.01 -3.33
C LYS A 26 12.48 -14.42 -3.70
N GLU A 27 11.38 -14.88 -3.12
CA GLU A 27 10.80 -16.21 -3.34
C GLU A 27 10.32 -16.42 -4.77
N LEU A 28 9.70 -15.38 -5.36
CA LEU A 28 9.13 -15.42 -6.71
C LEU A 28 10.15 -15.02 -7.79
N GLY A 29 11.25 -14.38 -7.42
CA GLY A 29 12.21 -13.80 -8.36
C GLY A 29 11.64 -12.57 -9.11
N PHE A 30 10.66 -11.86 -8.52
CA PHE A 30 10.03 -10.70 -9.14
C PHE A 30 10.74 -9.41 -8.72
N PRO A 31 10.99 -8.47 -9.64
CA PRO A 31 11.43 -7.13 -9.29
C PRO A 31 10.50 -6.49 -8.28
N MET A 32 11.07 -5.79 -7.28
CA MET A 32 10.32 -5.11 -6.23
C MET A 32 10.34 -3.61 -6.43
N ILE A 33 9.17 -3.01 -6.35
CA ILE A 33 8.95 -1.57 -6.36
C ILE A 33 8.67 -1.13 -4.92
N ASN A 34 9.61 -0.39 -4.35
CA ASN A 34 9.49 0.12 -2.97
C ASN A 34 8.83 1.49 -2.95
N GLU A 35 7.97 1.71 -1.97
CA GLU A 35 7.40 3.03 -1.71
C GLU A 35 8.48 4.02 -1.25
N ILE A 36 8.53 5.19 -1.88
CA ILE A 36 9.39 6.30 -1.47
C ILE A 36 8.71 7.04 -0.33
N VAL A 37 9.15 6.79 0.90
CA VAL A 37 8.59 7.41 2.11
C VAL A 37 9.54 8.42 2.72
N GLU A 38 10.81 8.04 2.91
CA GLU A 38 11.80 8.81 3.69
C GLU A 38 12.24 10.11 3.00
N ASP A 39 12.13 10.18 1.67
CA ASP A 39 12.46 11.38 0.90
C ASP A 39 11.37 12.46 0.93
N ASN A 40 10.24 12.21 1.62
CA ASN A 40 9.14 13.15 1.67
C ASN A 40 9.41 14.28 2.69
N PRO A 41 9.63 15.54 2.22
CA PRO A 41 9.99 16.67 3.09
C PRO A 41 8.83 17.17 3.95
N TYR A 42 7.63 16.63 3.77
CA TYR A 42 6.42 17.05 4.47
C TYR A 42 6.00 16.10 5.61
N LEU A 43 6.64 14.92 5.75
CA LEU A 43 6.22 13.91 6.73
C LEU A 43 6.30 14.41 8.17
N ASP A 44 7.44 14.99 8.57
CA ASP A 44 7.59 15.53 9.93
C ASP A 44 6.57 16.63 10.19
N LYS A 45 6.40 17.55 9.25
CA LYS A 45 5.46 18.67 9.35
C LYS A 45 4.01 18.21 9.40
N PHE A 46 3.68 17.14 8.66
CA PHE A 46 2.33 16.58 8.61
C PHE A 46 1.88 16.03 9.97
N TYR A 47 2.72 15.26 10.65
CA TYR A 47 2.36 14.73 11.98
C TYR A 47 2.29 15.81 13.07
N ASP A 48 2.97 16.96 12.86
CA ASP A 48 2.87 18.11 13.75
C ASP A 48 1.60 18.94 13.48
N ASN A 49 1.18 19.08 12.20
CA ASN A 49 -0.02 19.83 11.80
C ASN A 49 -0.64 19.23 10.53
N ILE A 50 -1.54 18.27 10.74
CA ILE A 50 -2.21 17.52 9.67
C ILE A 50 -2.99 18.46 8.74
N GLU A 51 -3.77 19.40 9.28
CA GLU A 51 -4.65 20.27 8.49
C GLU A 51 -3.86 21.18 7.51
N GLU A 52 -2.72 21.68 7.93
CA GLU A 52 -1.88 22.55 7.12
C GLU A 52 -1.15 21.81 6.00
N TRP A 53 -0.55 20.62 6.32
CA TRP A 53 0.41 19.97 5.45
C TRP A 53 -0.14 18.80 4.64
N SER A 54 -1.36 18.35 4.90
CA SER A 54 -1.97 17.19 4.22
C SER A 54 -1.94 17.30 2.70
N PHE A 55 -2.34 18.45 2.14
CA PHE A 55 -2.45 18.59 0.69
C PHE A 55 -1.08 18.44 0.01
N GLN A 56 -0.05 19.08 0.54
CA GLN A 56 1.32 18.99 0.02
C GLN A 56 1.89 17.58 0.16
N LEU A 57 1.63 16.92 1.31
CA LEU A 57 2.03 15.54 1.55
C LEU A 57 1.39 14.58 0.55
N GLU A 58 0.07 14.66 0.40
CA GLU A 58 -0.68 13.75 -0.49
C GLU A 58 -0.32 13.98 -1.96
N MET A 59 -0.11 15.23 -2.38
CA MET A 59 0.35 15.56 -3.73
C MET A 59 1.77 15.04 -4.00
N PHE A 60 2.67 15.13 -3.03
CA PHE A 60 4.02 14.56 -3.16
C PHE A 60 3.94 13.06 -3.41
N PHE A 61 3.20 12.32 -2.57
CA PHE A 61 3.04 10.89 -2.75
C PHE A 61 2.37 10.52 -4.07
N LEU A 62 1.34 11.26 -4.48
CA LEU A 62 0.67 11.02 -5.74
C LEU A 62 1.63 11.16 -6.94
N CYS A 63 2.40 12.24 -6.99
CA CYS A 63 3.34 12.48 -8.08
C CYS A 63 4.45 11.41 -8.14
N HIS A 64 5.01 11.03 -6.98
CA HIS A 64 6.06 10.01 -6.93
C HIS A 64 5.55 8.62 -7.30
N ARG A 65 4.39 8.20 -6.77
CA ARG A 65 3.79 6.90 -7.10
C ARG A 65 3.35 6.84 -8.56
N TYR A 66 2.80 7.95 -9.09
CA TYR A 66 2.50 8.07 -10.52
C TYR A 66 3.73 7.75 -11.36
N LYS A 67 4.85 8.46 -11.10
CA LYS A 67 6.09 8.28 -11.84
C LYS A 67 6.63 6.85 -11.71
N GLN A 68 6.64 6.28 -10.50
CA GLN A 68 7.08 4.90 -10.28
C GLN A 68 6.23 3.88 -11.07
N LEU A 69 4.90 4.06 -11.10
CA LEU A 69 4.02 3.14 -11.84
C LEU A 69 4.14 3.31 -13.36
N GLU A 70 4.34 4.55 -13.85
CA GLU A 70 4.62 4.80 -15.26
C GLU A 70 5.91 4.10 -15.70
N ASP A 71 6.99 4.20 -14.89
CA ASP A 71 8.25 3.51 -15.16
C ASP A 71 8.08 1.98 -15.05
N THR A 72 7.34 1.50 -14.05
CA THR A 72 7.05 0.08 -13.86
C THR A 72 6.30 -0.52 -15.06
N ASP A 73 5.32 0.20 -15.58
CA ASP A 73 4.57 -0.22 -16.76
C ASP A 73 5.49 -0.32 -18.00
N ARG A 74 6.30 0.72 -18.22
CA ARG A 74 7.22 0.79 -19.36
C ARG A 74 8.31 -0.29 -19.29
N ASP A 75 8.95 -0.42 -18.13
CA ASP A 75 10.19 -1.19 -18.00
C ASP A 75 9.94 -2.67 -17.71
N TYR A 76 8.76 -3.03 -17.18
CA TYR A 76 8.41 -4.40 -16.79
C TYR A 76 7.11 -4.91 -17.41
N LEU A 77 5.95 -4.31 -17.07
CA LEU A 77 4.66 -4.91 -17.40
C LEU A 77 4.38 -4.98 -18.89
N LYS A 78 4.72 -3.93 -19.66
CA LYS A 78 4.65 -3.92 -21.13
C LYS A 78 5.63 -4.88 -21.80
N GLN A 79 6.67 -5.29 -21.07
CA GLN A 79 7.62 -6.32 -21.52
C GLN A 79 7.18 -7.73 -21.12
N GLY A 80 6.00 -7.88 -20.52
CA GLY A 80 5.49 -9.15 -20.04
C GLY A 80 6.17 -9.67 -18.77
N GLN A 81 6.93 -8.80 -18.06
CA GLN A 81 7.64 -9.17 -16.85
C GLN A 81 6.76 -8.90 -15.62
N PRO A 82 6.69 -9.86 -14.68
CA PRO A 82 5.95 -9.68 -13.44
C PRO A 82 6.66 -8.69 -12.51
N VAL A 83 5.88 -8.02 -11.64
CA VAL A 83 6.41 -7.13 -10.61
C VAL A 83 5.67 -7.31 -9.29
N LEU A 84 6.34 -6.92 -8.20
CA LEU A 84 5.77 -6.87 -6.87
C LEU A 84 6.04 -5.49 -6.25
N SER A 85 5.03 -4.89 -5.61
CA SER A 85 5.18 -3.61 -4.89
C SER A 85 4.73 -3.73 -3.44
N ASP A 86 5.27 -2.87 -2.56
CA ASP A 86 4.83 -2.77 -1.16
C ASP A 86 3.77 -1.67 -0.97
N TYR A 87 3.17 -1.24 -2.06
CA TYR A 87 2.04 -0.31 -2.12
C TYR A 87 1.28 -0.42 -3.43
N HIS A 88 0.07 0.12 -3.46
CA HIS A 88 -0.66 0.49 -4.67
C HIS A 88 -1.10 1.96 -4.61
N ILE A 89 -1.18 2.63 -5.76
CA ILE A 89 -1.53 4.07 -5.83
C ILE A 89 -2.93 4.36 -5.25
N TYR A 90 -3.81 3.35 -5.15
CA TYR A 90 -5.14 3.49 -4.56
C TYR A 90 -5.10 3.95 -3.09
N LYS A 91 -4.03 3.61 -2.35
CA LYS A 91 -3.84 4.13 -0.99
C LYS A 91 -3.84 5.66 -0.91
N ASN A 92 -3.49 6.36 -1.99
CA ASN A 92 -3.56 7.83 -2.06
C ASN A 92 -4.98 8.36 -1.78
N VAL A 93 -6.02 7.64 -2.28
CA VAL A 93 -7.41 8.01 -2.02
C VAL A 93 -7.76 7.78 -0.55
N ILE A 94 -7.33 6.64 0.02
CA ILE A 94 -7.56 6.29 1.44
C ILE A 94 -7.02 7.39 2.36
N PHE A 95 -5.77 7.80 2.13
CA PHE A 95 -5.13 8.83 2.96
C PHE A 95 -5.70 10.22 2.71
N ALA A 96 -5.95 10.58 1.45
CA ALA A 96 -6.54 11.88 1.12
C ALA A 96 -7.96 12.06 1.71
N GLU A 97 -8.80 11.04 1.67
CA GLU A 97 -10.13 11.07 2.29
C GLU A 97 -10.07 11.21 3.82
N ARG A 98 -8.99 10.70 4.43
CA ARG A 98 -8.76 10.85 5.86
C ARG A 98 -8.27 12.23 6.27
N THR A 99 -7.48 12.90 5.42
CA THR A 99 -6.69 14.08 5.78
C THR A 99 -7.14 15.36 5.09
N LEU A 100 -7.84 15.26 3.95
CA LEU A 100 -8.31 16.41 3.17
C LEU A 100 -9.83 16.57 3.30
N HIS A 101 -10.30 17.82 3.24
CA HIS A 101 -11.73 18.15 3.34
C HIS A 101 -12.15 19.20 2.30
N GLY A 102 -13.45 19.20 1.96
CA GLY A 102 -14.06 20.20 1.09
C GLY A 102 -13.36 20.34 -0.26
N GLN A 103 -13.09 21.57 -0.68
CA GLN A 103 -12.49 21.85 -1.99
C GLN A 103 -11.10 21.26 -2.19
N LYS A 104 -10.29 21.07 -1.11
CA LYS A 104 -8.98 20.44 -1.22
C LYS A 104 -9.10 18.96 -1.61
N LEU A 105 -10.02 18.23 -0.99
CA LEU A 105 -10.29 16.82 -1.32
C LEU A 105 -10.81 16.68 -2.75
N GLU A 106 -11.77 17.50 -3.16
CA GLU A 106 -12.32 17.46 -4.52
C GLU A 106 -11.26 17.71 -5.60
N LYS A 107 -10.41 18.72 -5.41
CA LYS A 107 -9.28 19.00 -6.32
C LYS A 107 -8.31 17.85 -6.37
N TYR A 108 -7.99 17.26 -5.21
CA TYR A 108 -7.09 16.12 -5.14
C TYR A 108 -7.65 14.93 -5.92
N LYS A 109 -8.92 14.57 -5.72
CA LYS A 109 -9.59 13.48 -6.44
C LYS A 109 -9.59 13.70 -7.95
N GLN A 110 -9.86 14.91 -8.42
CA GLN A 110 -9.78 15.22 -9.84
C GLN A 110 -8.39 15.01 -10.42
N ILE A 111 -7.35 15.49 -9.72
CA ILE A 111 -5.94 15.29 -10.13
C ILE A 111 -5.58 13.80 -10.10
N TYR A 112 -5.99 13.09 -9.03
CA TYR A 112 -5.78 11.65 -8.91
C TYR A 112 -6.36 10.90 -10.11
N HIS A 113 -7.62 11.13 -10.46
CA HIS A 113 -8.26 10.47 -11.60
C HIS A 113 -7.57 10.78 -12.93
N LEU A 114 -7.19 12.05 -13.15
CA LEU A 114 -6.46 12.44 -14.36
C LEU A 114 -5.11 11.73 -14.50
N LEU A 115 -4.37 11.60 -13.40
CA LEU A 115 -3.04 10.98 -13.42
C LEU A 115 -3.11 9.45 -13.47
N THR A 116 -4.13 8.83 -12.89
CA THR A 116 -4.14 7.37 -12.69
C THR A 116 -4.97 6.60 -13.72
N HIS A 117 -5.70 7.30 -14.58
CA HIS A 117 -6.60 6.69 -15.57
C HIS A 117 -5.93 5.61 -16.45
N ASP A 118 -4.71 5.86 -16.91
CA ASP A 118 -3.97 4.99 -17.83
C ASP A 118 -2.88 4.16 -17.13
N LEU A 119 -2.80 4.23 -15.79
CA LEU A 119 -1.78 3.48 -15.05
C LEU A 119 -2.14 2.00 -14.90
N PRO A 120 -1.13 1.12 -14.84
CA PRO A 120 -1.36 -0.29 -14.59
C PRO A 120 -1.95 -0.50 -13.20
N LYS A 121 -2.94 -1.40 -13.12
CA LYS A 121 -3.51 -1.86 -11.86
C LYS A 121 -2.95 -3.23 -11.49
N PRO A 122 -2.73 -3.53 -10.21
CA PRO A 122 -2.39 -4.88 -9.79
C PRO A 122 -3.52 -5.83 -10.13
N ASN A 123 -3.18 -7.06 -10.48
CA ASN A 123 -4.14 -8.15 -10.61
C ASN A 123 -4.21 -9.03 -9.35
N ILE A 124 -3.24 -8.85 -8.43
CA ILE A 124 -3.25 -9.52 -7.12
C ILE A 124 -2.93 -8.48 -6.03
N ILE A 125 -3.77 -8.43 -5.02
CA ILE A 125 -3.52 -7.64 -3.80
C ILE A 125 -3.37 -8.60 -2.62
N VAL A 126 -2.26 -8.48 -1.89
CA VAL A 126 -2.04 -9.16 -0.62
C VAL A 126 -2.31 -8.15 0.48
N TYR A 127 -3.47 -8.23 1.10
CA TYR A 127 -3.91 -7.32 2.15
C TYR A 127 -3.55 -7.85 3.54
N ILE A 128 -2.69 -7.13 4.26
CA ILE A 128 -2.35 -7.45 5.66
C ILE A 128 -3.31 -6.71 6.58
N LYS A 129 -4.33 -7.41 7.05
CA LYS A 129 -5.27 -6.92 8.04
C LYS A 129 -4.65 -7.04 9.43
N THR A 130 -4.62 -5.94 10.20
CA THR A 130 -3.90 -5.90 11.48
C THR A 130 -4.65 -5.01 12.46
N SER A 131 -4.78 -5.45 13.72
CA SER A 131 -5.40 -4.67 14.79
C SER A 131 -4.53 -3.51 15.27
N LEU A 132 -5.14 -2.52 15.91
CA LEU A 132 -4.45 -1.36 16.45
C LEU A 132 -3.32 -1.73 17.43
N PRO A 133 -3.50 -2.65 18.42
CA PRO A 133 -2.43 -3.03 19.34
C PRO A 133 -1.18 -3.57 18.59
N THR A 134 -1.39 -4.42 17.60
CA THR A 134 -0.28 -4.99 16.82
C THR A 134 0.43 -3.93 15.97
N LEU A 135 -0.33 -2.99 15.37
CA LEU A 135 0.27 -1.87 14.63
C LEU A 135 1.13 -1.00 15.54
N LEU A 136 0.63 -0.61 16.71
CA LEU A 136 1.37 0.21 17.67
C LEU A 136 2.67 -0.45 18.09
N GLN A 137 2.63 -1.74 18.43
CA GLN A 137 3.83 -2.51 18.80
C GLN A 137 4.86 -2.53 17.65
N ARG A 138 4.40 -2.73 16.41
CA ARG A 138 5.29 -2.79 15.25
C ARG A 138 5.88 -1.42 14.89
N ILE A 139 5.09 -0.34 15.01
CA ILE A 139 5.53 1.05 14.80
C ILE A 139 6.59 1.42 15.83
N GLU A 140 6.34 1.14 17.12
CA GLU A 140 7.29 1.38 18.19
C GLU A 140 8.61 0.62 17.97
N LYS A 141 8.55 -0.68 17.64
CA LYS A 141 9.72 -1.50 17.34
C LYS A 141 10.52 -1.00 16.15
N ARG A 142 9.84 -0.46 15.12
CA ARG A 142 10.47 0.12 13.93
C ARG A 142 11.21 1.43 14.24
N GLY A 143 10.66 2.26 15.12
CA GLY A 143 11.30 3.43 15.69
C GLY A 143 11.57 4.59 14.73
N ARG A 144 10.76 4.76 13.68
CA ARG A 144 10.88 5.91 12.77
C ARG A 144 10.57 7.22 13.50
N PRO A 145 11.45 8.25 13.42
CA PRO A 145 11.28 9.49 14.18
C PRO A 145 9.94 10.19 13.92
N PHE A 146 9.52 10.30 12.67
CA PHE A 146 8.27 10.97 12.26
C PHE A 146 7.00 10.22 12.67
N GLU A 147 7.09 8.94 13.06
CA GLU A 147 5.94 8.14 13.49
C GLU A 147 5.64 8.26 14.99
N LYS A 148 6.52 8.88 15.77
CA LYS A 148 6.37 9.01 17.23
C LYS A 148 5.11 9.77 17.66
N ASN A 149 4.64 10.70 16.81
CA ASN A 149 3.50 11.56 17.11
C ASN A 149 2.20 11.07 16.44
N ILE A 150 2.16 9.84 15.90
CA ILE A 150 0.94 9.29 15.28
C ILE A 150 -0.11 9.06 16.37
N GLU A 151 -1.25 9.72 16.24
CA GLU A 151 -2.37 9.54 17.17
C GLU A 151 -3.00 8.15 17.01
N HIS A 152 -3.31 7.48 18.13
CA HIS A 152 -3.97 6.16 18.11
C HIS A 152 -5.30 6.20 17.36
N GLN A 153 -6.08 7.27 17.55
CA GLN A 153 -7.37 7.43 16.88
C GLN A 153 -7.21 7.56 15.35
N TYR A 154 -6.13 8.18 14.88
CA TYR A 154 -5.82 8.25 13.46
C TYR A 154 -5.59 6.85 12.88
N LEU A 155 -4.78 6.01 13.56
CA LEU A 155 -4.51 4.63 13.13
C LEU A 155 -5.77 3.76 13.16
N GLU A 156 -6.59 3.88 14.20
CA GLU A 156 -7.85 3.13 14.30
C GLU A 156 -8.79 3.43 13.13
N ARG A 157 -8.94 4.70 12.80
CA ARG A 157 -9.74 5.11 11.64
C ARG A 157 -9.12 4.62 10.33
N LEU A 158 -7.80 4.68 10.20
CA LEU A 158 -7.10 4.22 9.01
C LEU A 158 -7.29 2.71 8.77
N ILE A 159 -7.33 1.88 9.82
CA ILE A 159 -7.68 0.45 9.73
C ILE A 159 -9.06 0.27 9.09
N ALA A 160 -10.06 1.00 9.58
CA ALA A 160 -11.42 0.91 9.05
C ALA A 160 -11.52 1.39 7.59
N ASP A 161 -10.75 2.43 7.23
CA ASP A 161 -10.67 2.94 5.86
C ASP A 161 -10.07 1.89 4.91
N TYR A 162 -8.99 1.21 5.32
CA TYR A 162 -8.41 0.12 4.55
C TYR A 162 -9.38 -1.04 4.34
N ASP A 163 -10.05 -1.50 5.40
CA ASP A 163 -11.06 -2.57 5.31
C ASP A 163 -12.19 -2.21 4.32
N THR A 164 -12.61 -0.94 4.33
CA THR A 164 -13.65 -0.44 3.42
C THR A 164 -13.14 -0.36 1.98
N ALA A 165 -11.96 0.23 1.79
CA ALA A 165 -11.36 0.44 0.48
C ALA A 165 -11.06 -0.89 -0.23
N ILE A 166 -10.52 -1.89 0.48
CA ILE A 166 -10.23 -3.21 -0.10
C ILE A 166 -11.52 -3.91 -0.53
N ARG A 167 -12.59 -3.80 0.25
CA ARG A 167 -13.90 -4.35 -0.12
C ARG A 167 -14.48 -3.68 -1.36
N GLN A 168 -14.47 -2.34 -1.39
CA GLN A 168 -14.93 -1.57 -2.56
C GLN A 168 -14.14 -1.93 -3.82
N LEU A 169 -12.82 -2.06 -3.70
CA LEU A 169 -11.97 -2.44 -4.82
C LEU A 169 -12.33 -3.81 -5.41
N GLN A 170 -12.67 -4.78 -4.57
CA GLN A 170 -13.13 -6.10 -5.03
C GLN A 170 -14.52 -6.05 -5.71
N GLU A 171 -15.39 -5.16 -5.26
CA GLU A 171 -16.71 -4.95 -5.85
C GLU A 171 -16.63 -4.23 -7.20
N GLU A 172 -15.74 -3.23 -7.32
CA GLU A 172 -15.58 -2.40 -8.53
C GLU A 172 -14.75 -3.09 -9.63
N ASP A 173 -13.78 -3.93 -9.25
CA ASP A 173 -12.90 -4.63 -10.19
C ASP A 173 -12.79 -6.12 -9.83
N PRO A 174 -13.75 -6.96 -10.28
CA PRO A 174 -13.78 -8.39 -9.98
C PRO A 174 -12.58 -9.18 -10.53
N ASP A 175 -11.82 -8.61 -11.45
CA ASP A 175 -10.60 -9.23 -12.02
C ASP A 175 -9.40 -9.14 -11.05
N ILE A 176 -9.51 -8.34 -9.99
CA ILE A 176 -8.48 -8.24 -8.96
C ILE A 176 -8.67 -9.35 -7.92
N SER A 177 -7.70 -10.23 -7.79
CA SER A 177 -7.66 -11.23 -6.72
C SER A 177 -7.13 -10.60 -5.43
N VAL A 178 -7.86 -10.74 -4.33
CA VAL A 178 -7.43 -10.26 -3.01
C VAL A 178 -7.19 -11.44 -2.08
N LEU A 179 -5.94 -11.56 -1.58
CA LEU A 179 -5.56 -12.46 -0.50
C LEU A 179 -5.45 -11.65 0.80
N THR A 180 -6.34 -11.91 1.75
CA THR A 180 -6.26 -11.29 3.08
C THR A 180 -5.46 -12.18 4.03
N ILE A 181 -4.48 -11.55 4.71
CA ILE A 181 -3.63 -12.16 5.73
C ILE A 181 -4.01 -11.55 7.09
N ASP A 182 -4.24 -12.39 8.08
CA ASP A 182 -4.44 -11.96 9.46
C ASP A 182 -3.09 -11.64 10.11
N GLY A 183 -2.71 -10.36 10.10
CA GLY A 183 -1.44 -9.90 10.64
C GLY A 183 -1.32 -10.01 12.17
N ASP A 184 -2.37 -10.35 12.89
CA ASP A 184 -2.33 -10.56 14.34
C ASP A 184 -1.95 -12.00 14.70
N THR A 185 -2.37 -12.96 13.88
CA THR A 185 -2.17 -14.39 14.14
C THR A 185 -1.12 -15.04 13.26
N GLU A 186 -0.87 -14.46 12.07
CA GLU A 186 0.09 -14.97 11.10
C GLU A 186 1.44 -14.23 11.19
N ASP A 187 2.42 -14.85 11.84
CA ASP A 187 3.77 -14.30 11.95
C ASP A 187 4.68 -14.81 10.82
N PHE A 188 4.57 -14.19 9.65
CA PHE A 188 5.39 -14.55 8.49
C PHE A 188 6.88 -14.21 8.64
N VAL A 189 7.28 -13.50 9.70
CA VAL A 189 8.70 -13.16 9.97
C VAL A 189 9.39 -14.22 10.83
N LEU A 190 8.73 -14.65 11.91
CA LEU A 190 9.30 -15.59 12.87
C LEU A 190 8.80 -17.02 12.67
N ASN A 191 7.65 -17.21 12.04
CA ASN A 191 7.07 -18.51 11.78
C ASN A 191 7.18 -18.89 10.29
N LYS A 192 8.11 -19.78 9.99
CA LYS A 192 8.34 -20.25 8.62
C LYS A 192 7.09 -20.89 7.98
N THR A 193 6.30 -21.61 8.77
CA THR A 193 5.08 -22.30 8.28
C THR A 193 4.03 -21.27 7.82
N ASP A 194 3.86 -20.16 8.55
CA ASP A 194 2.95 -19.09 8.16
C ASP A 194 3.38 -18.45 6.84
N TYR A 195 4.68 -18.14 6.72
CA TYR A 195 5.22 -17.62 5.48
C TYR A 195 5.05 -18.57 4.29
N GLU A 196 5.39 -19.85 4.45
CA GLU A 196 5.26 -20.87 3.38
C GLU A 196 3.80 -21.03 2.91
N ARG A 197 2.84 -20.92 3.85
CA ARG A 197 1.41 -20.93 3.51
C ARG A 197 1.03 -19.73 2.68
N ILE A 198 1.42 -18.52 3.09
CA ILE A 198 1.16 -17.26 2.35
C ILE A 198 1.79 -17.33 0.95
N ALA A 199 3.06 -17.71 0.86
CA ALA A 199 3.77 -17.78 -0.42
C ALA A 199 3.12 -18.81 -1.38
N ARG A 200 2.63 -19.93 -0.87
CA ARG A 200 1.86 -20.92 -1.66
C ARG A 200 0.56 -20.31 -2.19
N GLN A 201 -0.23 -19.64 -1.33
CA GLN A 201 -1.48 -18.99 -1.76
C GLN A 201 -1.24 -17.93 -2.83
N VAL A 202 -0.19 -17.11 -2.68
CA VAL A 202 0.19 -16.13 -3.72
C VAL A 202 0.56 -16.82 -5.03
N LYS A 203 1.35 -17.93 -4.99
CA LYS A 203 1.71 -18.71 -6.18
C LYS A 203 0.49 -19.34 -6.88
N GLU A 204 -0.55 -19.69 -6.14
CA GLU A 204 -1.81 -20.20 -6.69
C GLU A 204 -2.59 -19.12 -7.45
N LEU A 205 -2.52 -17.87 -7.01
CA LEU A 205 -3.17 -16.74 -7.68
C LEU A 205 -2.44 -16.26 -8.95
N ILE A 206 -1.15 -16.58 -9.09
CA ILE A 206 -0.34 -16.21 -10.28
C ILE A 206 -0.64 -17.12 -11.49
N LYS A 207 -1.18 -18.31 -11.27
CA LYS A 207 -1.48 -19.30 -12.32
C LYS A 207 -2.70 -18.93 -13.13
#